data_69d856f575a0c467e75b522ac7a6dc3a
#
_entry.id   69d856f575a0c467e75b522ac7a6dc3a
#
_cell.length_a   1.000
_cell.length_b   1.000
_cell.length_c   1.000
_cell.angle_alpha   90.00
_cell.angle_beta   90.00
_cell.angle_gamma   90.00
#
_symmetry.space_group_name_H-M   'P 1'
#
loop_
_entity.id
_entity.type
_entity.pdbx_description
1 polymer ?
#
loop_
_entity_poly.entity_id
_entity_poly.type
_entity_poly.pdbx_seq_one_letter_code
_entity_poly.pdbx_strand_id
1 'polypeptide(L)' 'MSDKQIRKQNLRRLRSEYGESFRRALEERHLTPEEFSAESKIPLKFIEEHLSGEIRFLGHLNYISFLLNKRMKIELVD' A
#
# COMPACT_ATOMS: atom_id res chain seq x y z
N MET A 1 0.38 -12.97 25.27
CA MET A 1 0.21 -11.70 24.56
C MET A 1 -1.16 -11.13 24.80
N SER A 2 -1.25 -9.82 24.95
CA SER A 2 -2.55 -9.17 25.05
C SER A 2 -3.18 -9.02 23.66
N ASP A 3 -4.50 -8.94 23.60
CA ASP A 3 -5.23 -8.74 22.35
C ASP A 3 -4.76 -7.48 21.61
N LYS A 4 -4.37 -6.45 22.38
CA LYS A 4 -3.86 -5.20 21.82
C LYS A 4 -2.55 -5.42 21.05
N GLN A 5 -1.64 -6.27 21.58
CA GLN A 5 -0.38 -6.58 20.91
C GLN A 5 -0.60 -7.41 19.66
N ILE A 6 -1.52 -8.36 19.70
CA ILE A 6 -1.86 -9.19 18.54
C ILE A 6 -2.41 -8.32 17.42
N ARG A 7 -3.31 -7.38 17.74
CA ARG A 7 -3.87 -6.45 16.74
C ARG A 7 -2.80 -5.55 16.13
N LYS A 8 -1.84 -5.08 16.92
CA LYS A 8 -0.73 -4.28 16.42
C LYS A 8 0.13 -5.06 15.43
N GLN A 9 0.46 -6.31 15.77
CA GLN A 9 1.27 -7.16 14.90
C GLN A 9 0.56 -7.46 13.59
N ASN A 10 -0.74 -7.75 13.63
CA ASN A 10 -1.53 -8.00 12.43
C ASN A 10 -1.59 -6.77 11.54
N LEU A 11 -1.74 -5.60 12.11
CA LEU A 11 -1.78 -4.35 11.37
C LEU A 11 -0.44 -4.06 10.67
N ARG A 12 0.67 -4.29 11.36
CA ARG A 12 2.01 -4.14 10.78
C ARG A 12 2.21 -5.06 9.59
N ARG A 13 1.78 -6.31 9.73
CA ARG A 13 1.90 -7.31 8.67
C ARG A 13 1.08 -6.88 7.44
N LEU A 14 -0.16 -6.46 7.62
CA LEU A 14 -1.02 -6.00 6.54
C LEU A 14 -0.41 -4.80 5.80
N ARG A 15 0.15 -3.86 6.55
CA ARG A 15 0.80 -2.69 5.96
C ARG A 15 2.02 -3.07 5.15
N SER A 16 2.84 -3.99 5.69
CA SER A 16 4.04 -4.46 5.01
C SER A 16 3.67 -5.21 3.72
N GLU A 17 2.69 -6.09 3.78
CA GLU A 17 2.22 -6.85 2.62
C GLU A 17 1.66 -5.91 1.54
N TYR A 18 0.93 -4.88 1.94
CA TYR A 18 0.44 -3.88 1.00
C TYR A 18 1.59 -3.14 0.33
N GLY A 19 2.58 -2.69 1.09
CA GLY A 19 3.73 -1.98 0.55
C GLY A 19 4.49 -2.81 -0.48
N GLU A 20 4.67 -4.10 -0.21
CA GLU A 20 5.30 -5.01 -1.16
C GLU A 20 4.45 -5.23 -2.41
N SER A 21 3.15 -5.40 -2.24
CA SER A 21 2.22 -5.56 -3.36
C SER A 21 2.22 -4.34 -4.27
N PHE A 22 2.26 -3.15 -3.66
CA PHE A 22 2.33 -1.89 -4.40
C PHE A 22 3.64 -1.82 -5.19
N ARG A 23 4.76 -2.15 -4.56
CA ARG A 23 6.07 -2.16 -5.22
C ARG A 23 6.08 -3.10 -6.42
N ARG A 24 5.56 -4.32 -6.27
CA ARG A 24 5.48 -5.28 -7.36
C ARG A 24 4.60 -4.77 -8.50
N ALA A 25 3.48 -4.12 -8.18
CA ALA A 25 2.60 -3.57 -9.19
C ALA A 25 3.29 -2.48 -10.02
N LEU A 26 4.10 -1.65 -9.37
CA LEU A 26 4.89 -0.65 -10.08
C LEU A 26 5.95 -1.30 -10.96
N GLU A 27 6.64 -2.32 -10.45
CA GLU A 27 7.65 -3.06 -11.23
C GLU A 27 7.05 -3.74 -12.45
N GLU A 28 5.88 -4.36 -12.31
CA GLU A 28 5.15 -4.97 -13.43
C GLU A 28 4.86 -3.97 -14.54
N ARG A 29 4.67 -2.71 -14.20
CA ARG A 29 4.37 -1.64 -15.15
C ARG A 29 5.60 -0.86 -15.56
N HIS A 30 6.78 -1.24 -15.07
CA HIS A 30 8.05 -0.54 -15.35
C HIS A 30 7.99 0.93 -14.96
N LEU A 31 7.34 1.23 -13.82
CA LEU A 31 7.21 2.58 -13.30
C LEU A 31 8.06 2.75 -12.04
N THR A 32 8.78 3.87 -11.96
CA THR A 32 9.42 4.28 -10.72
C THR A 32 8.39 4.99 -9.84
N PRO A 33 8.63 5.10 -8.52
CA PRO A 33 7.75 5.88 -7.65
C PRO A 33 7.58 7.32 -8.13
N GLU A 34 8.64 7.93 -8.65
CA GLU A 34 8.62 9.29 -9.18
C GLU A 34 7.71 9.39 -10.41
N GLU A 35 7.81 8.44 -11.31
CA GLU A 35 6.96 8.40 -12.51
C GLU A 35 5.50 8.19 -12.12
N PHE A 36 5.23 7.30 -11.17
CA PHE A 36 3.87 7.07 -10.68
C PHE A 36 3.31 8.32 -10.00
N SER A 37 4.14 9.03 -9.23
CA SER A 37 3.75 10.28 -8.60
C SER A 37 3.32 11.31 -9.66
N ALA A 38 4.11 11.43 -10.73
CA ALA A 38 3.79 12.36 -11.82
C ALA A 38 2.48 12.00 -12.52
N GLU A 39 2.25 10.74 -12.81
CA GLU A 39 1.04 10.28 -13.48
C GLU A 39 -0.21 10.37 -12.61
N SER A 40 -0.11 9.99 -11.35
CA SER A 40 -1.24 9.96 -10.43
C SER A 40 -1.57 11.32 -9.82
N LYS A 41 -0.62 12.25 -9.87
CA LYS A 41 -0.68 13.54 -9.19
C LYS A 41 -0.69 13.42 -7.67
N ILE A 42 -0.33 12.25 -7.15
CA ILE A 42 -0.13 12.05 -5.72
C ILE A 42 1.30 12.46 -5.39
N PRO A 43 1.53 13.34 -4.41
CA PRO A 43 2.89 13.73 -4.03
C PRO A 43 3.77 12.53 -3.72
N LEU A 44 5.03 12.57 -4.16
CA LEU A 44 5.99 11.48 -3.97
C LEU A 44 6.11 11.06 -2.51
N LYS A 45 6.02 12.00 -1.60
CA LYS A 45 6.03 11.72 -0.17
C LYS A 45 5.00 10.67 0.23
N PHE A 46 3.77 10.78 -0.29
CA PHE A 46 2.72 9.83 0.02
C PHE A 46 2.93 8.48 -0.68
N ILE A 47 3.47 8.50 -1.88
CA ILE A 47 3.84 7.27 -2.60
C ILE A 47 4.88 6.49 -1.78
N GLU A 48 5.91 7.17 -1.29
CA GLU A 48 6.95 6.56 -0.46
C GLU A 48 6.39 6.01 0.85
N GLU A 49 5.48 6.74 1.49
CA GLU A 49 4.80 6.27 2.69
C GLU A 49 4.03 4.97 2.42
N HIS A 50 3.29 4.90 1.33
CA HIS A 50 2.56 3.68 0.96
C HIS A 50 3.50 2.52 0.69
N LEU A 51 4.63 2.77 0.04
CA LEU A 51 5.63 1.73 -0.22
C LEU A 51 6.26 1.19 1.06
N SER A 52 6.41 2.03 2.07
CA SER A 52 6.94 1.62 3.36
C SER A 52 5.88 1.00 4.28
N GLY A 53 4.63 0.98 3.85
CA GLY A 53 3.53 0.44 4.64
C GLY A 53 2.86 1.44 5.56
N GLU A 54 3.19 2.72 5.46
CA GLU A 54 2.54 3.78 6.22
C GLU A 54 1.28 4.25 5.50
N ILE A 55 0.17 3.62 5.82
CA ILE A 55 -1.11 3.97 5.20
C ILE A 55 -1.82 4.96 6.12
N ARG A 56 -1.88 6.21 5.69
CA ARG A 56 -2.55 7.27 6.46
C ARG A 56 -3.97 7.53 5.99
N PHE A 57 -4.22 7.40 4.70
CA PHE A 57 -5.51 7.73 4.11
C PHE A 57 -6.02 6.56 3.27
N LEU A 58 -7.15 6.00 3.66
CA LEU A 58 -7.79 4.91 2.93
C LEU A 58 -8.20 5.32 1.52
N GLY A 59 -8.53 6.58 1.32
CA GLY A 59 -8.86 7.11 0.00
C GLY A 59 -7.72 6.98 -0.99
N HIS A 60 -6.48 7.21 -0.55
CA HIS A 60 -5.30 7.03 -1.39
C HIS A 60 -5.15 5.56 -1.80
N LEU A 61 -5.39 4.66 -0.86
CA LEU A 61 -5.30 3.23 -1.10
C LEU A 61 -6.25 2.80 -2.22
N ASN A 62 -7.49 3.24 -2.14
CA ASN A 62 -8.50 2.93 -3.15
C ASN A 62 -8.13 3.53 -4.50
N TYR A 63 -7.68 4.77 -4.52
CA TYR A 63 -7.29 5.46 -5.74
C TYR A 63 -6.08 4.80 -6.41
N ILE A 64 -5.07 4.46 -5.63
CA ILE A 64 -3.88 3.77 -6.14
C ILE A 64 -4.26 2.41 -6.73
N SER A 65 -5.12 1.66 -6.05
CA SER A 65 -5.60 0.38 -6.55
C SER A 65 -6.34 0.52 -7.88
N PHE A 66 -7.18 1.55 -7.99
CA PHE A 66 -7.91 1.87 -9.21
C PHE A 66 -6.94 2.18 -10.36
N LEU A 67 -5.94 3.03 -10.12
CA LEU A 67 -4.97 3.41 -11.15
C LEU A 67 -4.13 2.24 -11.63
N LEU A 68 -3.85 1.30 -10.75
CA LEU A 68 -3.06 0.11 -11.08
C LEU A 68 -3.91 -1.04 -11.59
N ASN A 69 -5.22 -0.86 -11.69
CA ASN A 69 -6.14 -1.91 -12.10
C ASN A 69 -6.05 -3.14 -11.21
N LYS A 70 -5.78 -2.94 -9.92
CA LYS A 70 -5.65 -4.01 -8.93
C LYS A 70 -6.80 -3.96 -7.95
N ARG A 71 -7.21 -5.11 -7.46
CA ARG A 71 -8.18 -5.18 -6.37
C ARG A 71 -7.45 -5.35 -5.05
N MET A 72 -7.89 -4.58 -4.07
CA MET A 72 -7.44 -4.83 -2.71
C MET A 72 -8.20 -6.02 -2.16
N LYS A 73 -7.44 -6.96 -1.63
CA LYS A 73 -8.01 -8.13 -0.98
C LYS A 73 -7.54 -8.15 0.47
N ILE A 74 -8.51 -8.08 1.37
CA ILE A 74 -8.25 -8.24 2.81
C ILE A 74 -8.78 -9.61 3.19
N GLU A 75 -7.89 -10.50 3.60
CA GLU A 75 -8.28 -11.83 4.04
C GLU A 75 -8.13 -11.94 5.55
N LEU A 76 -9.16 -12.51 6.18
CA LEU A 76 -9.10 -12.89 7.57
C LEU A 76 -8.58 -14.33 7.62
N VAL A 77 -7.44 -14.51 8.27
CA VAL A 77 -6.84 -15.84 8.44
C VAL A 77 -6.84 -16.17 9.93
N ASP A 78 -7.18 -17.41 10.23
CA ASP A 78 -7.17 -17.91 11.61
C ASP A 78 -5.75 -18.08 12.15
#